data_f265cd311f4e8bf912cf97c9cf85bfc2
#
_entry.id   f265cd311f4e8bf912cf97c9cf85bfc2
#
_cell.length_a   1.000
_cell.length_b   1.000
_cell.length_c   1.000
_cell.angle_alpha   90.00
_cell.angle_beta   90.00
_cell.angle_gamma   90.00
#
_symmetry.space_group_name_H-M   'P 1'
#
loop_
_entity.id
_entity.type
_entity.pdbx_description
1 polymer ?
#
loop_
_entity_poly.entity_id
_entity_poly.type
_entity_poly.pdbx_seq_one_letter_code
_entity_poly.pdbx_strand_id
1 'polypeptide(L)'
;EINPLNQKPHIMLIPNVLTLPEGNIYVGFELKAKDGGVVHAWADGSMGGLSNKKLEGWADGDNQYTVNEIGGTGKRVISVGAYTTREHEKFSQTIGERCTFSNIGPTVDGRLKPQIIAPGSAIVSSMSNSFKVTTSSAFVEAQSVQFNGDTHYYGYMDGTSMSTPYVTGVIATMLEHKWELTPEEVLD
;
A
#
# COMPACT_ATOMS: atom_id res chain seq x y z
N GLU A 1 8.69 -21.82 -7.35
CA GLU A 1 10.08 -21.35 -7.53
C GLU A 1 10.76 -21.12 -6.20
N ILE A 2 12.08 -21.17 -6.20
CA ILE A 2 12.89 -20.74 -5.05
C ILE A 2 13.38 -19.33 -5.34
N ASN A 3 13.08 -18.39 -4.46
CA ASN A 3 13.57 -17.04 -4.61
C ASN A 3 15.12 -17.01 -4.46
N PRO A 4 15.84 -16.56 -5.49
CA PRO A 4 17.30 -16.62 -5.49
C PRO A 4 17.94 -15.69 -4.43
N LEU A 5 17.23 -14.69 -3.95
CA LEU A 5 17.74 -13.71 -2.99
C LEU A 5 17.69 -14.20 -1.53
N ASN A 6 16.69 -14.99 -1.18
CA ASN A 6 16.48 -15.44 0.20
C ASN A 6 16.37 -16.96 0.35
N GLN A 7 16.49 -17.70 -0.76
CA GLN A 7 16.44 -19.17 -0.84
C GLN A 7 15.13 -19.78 -0.28
N LYS A 8 14.06 -19.00 -0.19
CA LYS A 8 12.75 -19.46 0.29
C LYS A 8 11.85 -19.83 -0.90
N PRO A 9 11.04 -20.89 -0.77
CA PRO A 9 10.02 -21.20 -1.76
C PRO A 9 9.02 -20.04 -1.87
N HIS A 10 8.70 -19.68 -3.09
CA HIS A 10 7.65 -18.72 -3.42
C HIS A 10 6.62 -19.37 -4.34
N ILE A 11 5.37 -19.29 -3.98
CA ILE A 11 4.23 -19.80 -4.79
C ILE A 11 3.30 -18.62 -5.01
N MET A 12 3.05 -18.32 -6.27
CA MET A 12 2.02 -17.36 -6.67
C MET A 12 0.79 -18.13 -7.14
N LEU A 13 -0.34 -17.89 -6.50
CA LEU A 13 -1.64 -18.45 -6.89
C LEU A 13 -2.42 -17.36 -7.62
N ILE A 14 -2.65 -17.57 -8.90
CA ILE A 14 -3.44 -16.66 -9.73
C ILE A 14 -4.72 -17.41 -10.12
N PRO A 15 -5.86 -17.10 -9.49
CA PRO A 15 -7.13 -17.70 -9.90
C PRO A 15 -7.48 -17.22 -11.31
N ASN A 16 -7.56 -18.14 -12.24
CA ASN A 16 -8.03 -17.87 -13.61
C ASN A 16 -9.48 -18.32 -13.73
N VAL A 17 -10.40 -17.41 -13.44
CA VAL A 17 -11.84 -17.67 -13.53
C VAL A 17 -12.39 -16.92 -14.74
N LEU A 18 -12.71 -17.65 -15.78
CA LEU A 18 -13.23 -17.09 -17.04
C LEU A 18 -14.70 -16.65 -16.94
N THR A 19 -15.45 -17.24 -16.02
CA THR A 19 -16.86 -16.91 -15.77
C THR A 19 -17.13 -17.05 -14.29
N LEU A 20 -17.54 -15.97 -13.63
CA LEU A 20 -17.94 -16.00 -12.24
C LEU A 20 -19.46 -16.31 -12.18
N PRO A 21 -19.90 -17.31 -11.40
CA PRO A 21 -21.31 -17.45 -11.08
C PRO A 21 -21.80 -16.22 -10.30
N GLU A 22 -23.10 -15.98 -10.31
CA GLU A 22 -23.68 -14.93 -9.48
C GLU A 22 -23.41 -15.20 -7.98
N GLY A 23 -22.98 -14.19 -7.25
CA GLY A 23 -22.72 -14.24 -5.81
C GLY A 23 -21.23 -14.13 -5.42
N ASN A 24 -20.97 -14.27 -4.13
CA ASN A 24 -19.61 -14.24 -3.59
C ASN A 24 -18.93 -15.58 -3.74
N ILE A 25 -17.77 -15.59 -4.41
CA ILE A 25 -16.95 -16.79 -4.54
C ILE A 25 -15.79 -16.68 -3.55
N TYR A 26 -15.56 -17.75 -2.83
CA TYR A 26 -14.41 -17.89 -1.93
C TYR A 26 -13.50 -19.00 -2.47
N VAL A 27 -12.23 -18.70 -2.58
CA VAL A 27 -11.21 -19.67 -2.94
C VAL A 27 -10.43 -20.02 -1.70
N GLY A 28 -10.52 -21.27 -1.26
CA GLY A 28 -9.73 -21.80 -0.17
C GLY A 28 -8.52 -22.57 -0.69
N PHE A 29 -7.42 -22.56 0.05
CA PHE A 29 -6.25 -23.38 -0.22
C PHE A 29 -5.74 -24.03 1.06
N GLU A 30 -5.32 -25.25 0.95
CA GLU A 30 -4.70 -26.02 2.04
C GLU A 30 -3.21 -26.19 1.76
N LEU A 31 -2.38 -25.90 2.75
CA LEU A 31 -0.94 -26.08 2.67
C LEU A 31 -0.53 -27.25 3.54
N LYS A 32 0.13 -28.25 2.96
CA LYS A 32 0.67 -29.42 3.64
C LYS A 32 2.18 -29.42 3.59
N ALA A 33 2.80 -29.38 4.76
CA ALA A 33 4.25 -29.52 4.88
C ALA A 33 4.57 -30.90 5.51
N LYS A 34 5.52 -31.62 4.93
CA LYS A 34 5.91 -32.95 5.40
C LYS A 34 6.50 -32.91 6.81
N ASP A 35 7.31 -31.91 7.09
CA ASP A 35 8.06 -31.78 8.35
C ASP A 35 7.63 -30.56 9.17
N GLY A 36 6.45 -30.02 8.91
CA GLY A 36 5.97 -28.77 9.49
C GLY A 36 6.61 -27.55 8.83
N GLY A 37 6.32 -26.36 9.36
CA GLY A 37 6.88 -25.12 8.85
C GLY A 37 5.96 -23.91 9.10
N VAL A 38 6.50 -22.71 8.84
CA VAL A 38 5.74 -21.45 8.87
C VAL A 38 5.55 -20.97 7.44
N VAL A 39 4.34 -20.62 7.11
CA VAL A 39 3.96 -20.08 5.81
C VAL A 39 3.35 -18.70 6.03
N HIS A 40 3.81 -17.72 5.25
CA HIS A 40 3.18 -16.43 5.15
C HIS A 40 2.47 -16.34 3.81
N ALA A 41 1.23 -15.83 3.83
CA ALA A 41 0.43 -15.63 2.64
C ALA A 41 -0.11 -14.20 2.61
N TRP A 42 -0.09 -13.59 1.44
CA TRP A 42 -0.65 -12.26 1.21
C TRP A 42 -1.65 -12.33 0.08
N ALA A 43 -2.77 -11.65 0.25
CA ALA A 43 -3.73 -11.44 -0.83
C ALA A 43 -3.46 -10.11 -1.51
N ASP A 44 -3.55 -10.08 -2.83
CA ASP A 44 -3.62 -8.82 -3.59
C ASP A 44 -4.93 -8.10 -3.27
N GLY A 45 -4.89 -6.76 -3.21
CA GLY A 45 -6.05 -5.95 -2.85
C GLY A 45 -7.27 -6.16 -3.74
N SER A 46 -7.09 -6.62 -4.98
CA SER A 46 -8.17 -6.97 -5.90
C SER A 46 -8.92 -8.25 -5.49
N MET A 47 -8.28 -9.10 -4.69
CA MET A 47 -8.84 -10.36 -4.22
C MET A 47 -9.50 -10.26 -2.83
N GLY A 48 -9.44 -9.10 -2.19
CA GLY A 48 -9.88 -8.93 -0.81
C GLY A 48 -8.90 -9.50 0.20
N GLY A 49 -9.35 -9.69 1.45
CA GLY A 49 -8.51 -10.18 2.53
C GLY A 49 -8.54 -11.71 2.68
N LEU A 50 -7.58 -12.24 3.40
CA LEU A 50 -7.56 -13.63 3.84
C LEU A 50 -8.45 -13.78 5.08
N SER A 51 -9.34 -14.76 5.08
CA SER A 51 -10.29 -14.98 6.15
C SER A 51 -10.77 -16.44 6.18
N ASN A 52 -11.04 -16.99 7.35
CA ASN A 52 -11.61 -18.32 7.49
C ASN A 52 -13.12 -18.36 7.18
N LYS A 53 -13.77 -17.22 6.95
CA LYS A 53 -15.22 -17.11 6.71
C LYS A 53 -16.08 -17.85 7.76
N LYS A 54 -15.58 -17.98 8.98
CA LYS A 54 -16.20 -18.75 10.09
C LYS A 54 -16.32 -20.24 9.78
N LEU A 55 -15.51 -20.78 8.90
CA LEU A 55 -15.44 -22.20 8.60
C LEU A 55 -14.55 -22.90 9.61
N GLU A 56 -15.06 -23.97 10.21
CA GLU A 56 -14.31 -24.77 11.18
C GLU A 56 -13.09 -25.43 10.51
N GLY A 57 -11.95 -25.40 11.19
CA GLY A 57 -10.69 -25.96 10.69
C GLY A 57 -9.90 -25.05 9.74
N TRP A 58 -10.41 -23.87 9.45
CA TRP A 58 -9.70 -22.87 8.63
C TRP A 58 -9.10 -21.77 9.49
N ALA A 59 -7.87 -21.39 9.17
CA ALA A 59 -7.19 -20.27 9.84
C ALA A 59 -7.75 -18.93 9.36
N ASP A 60 -7.82 -17.97 10.27
CA ASP A 60 -8.14 -16.59 9.91
C ASP A 60 -6.88 -15.83 9.50
N GLY A 61 -7.04 -14.79 8.69
CA GLY A 61 -5.99 -13.85 8.39
C GLY A 61 -5.76 -12.86 9.54
N ASP A 62 -4.59 -12.26 9.57
CA ASP A 62 -4.27 -11.16 10.48
C ASP A 62 -3.74 -9.95 9.71
N ASN A 63 -3.46 -8.87 10.44
CA ASN A 63 -2.92 -7.65 9.86
C ASN A 63 -1.43 -7.45 10.20
N GLN A 64 -0.73 -8.52 10.60
CA GLN A 64 0.71 -8.47 10.84
C GLN A 64 1.48 -8.74 9.55
N TYR A 65 2.70 -8.24 9.48
CA TYR A 65 3.59 -8.46 8.32
C TYR A 65 2.98 -8.06 6.97
N THR A 66 2.11 -7.04 6.97
CA THR A 66 1.40 -6.63 5.75
C THR A 66 2.29 -5.84 4.78
N VAL A 67 3.48 -5.38 5.20
CA VAL A 67 4.50 -4.85 4.29
C VAL A 67 5.06 -5.99 3.46
N ASN A 68 4.72 -6.01 2.18
CA ASN A 68 5.09 -7.05 1.25
C ASN A 68 5.90 -6.50 0.07
N GLU A 69 5.50 -6.82 -1.14
CA GLU A 69 6.15 -6.42 -2.40
C GLU A 69 6.04 -4.91 -2.71
N ILE A 70 6.21 -4.51 -3.96
CA ILE A 70 6.26 -3.12 -4.44
C ILE A 70 7.43 -2.35 -3.80
N GLY A 71 8.58 -3.04 -3.61
CA GLY A 71 9.80 -2.42 -3.09
C GLY A 71 9.82 -2.17 -1.57
N GLY A 72 8.67 -2.31 -0.87
CA GLY A 72 8.56 -2.05 0.57
C GLY A 72 9.50 -2.88 1.43
N THR A 73 9.89 -4.07 0.97
CA THR A 73 10.78 -5.00 1.67
C THR A 73 12.26 -4.86 1.31
N GLY A 74 12.63 -3.99 0.38
CA GLY A 74 14.02 -3.75 0.00
C GLY A 74 14.86 -3.25 1.18
N LYS A 75 16.11 -3.73 1.30
CA LYS A 75 16.99 -3.39 2.45
C LYS A 75 17.32 -1.89 2.51
N ARG A 76 17.61 -1.28 1.36
CA ARG A 76 18.00 0.13 1.23
C ARG A 76 16.89 1.02 0.66
N VAL A 77 15.66 0.48 0.58
CA VAL A 77 14.48 1.25 0.19
C VAL A 77 13.87 1.87 1.44
N ILE A 78 13.63 3.15 1.43
CA ILE A 78 12.89 3.86 2.47
C ILE A 78 11.40 3.62 2.21
N SER A 79 10.76 2.84 3.07
CA SER A 79 9.33 2.54 2.98
C SER A 79 8.55 3.55 3.78
N VAL A 80 7.50 4.09 3.18
CA VAL A 80 6.69 5.17 3.75
C VAL A 80 5.28 4.66 4.01
N GLY A 81 4.83 4.76 5.26
CA GLY A 81 3.45 4.56 5.63
C GLY A 81 2.65 5.87 5.58
N ALA A 82 1.37 5.78 5.87
CA ALA A 82 0.44 6.90 5.81
C ALA A 82 -0.21 7.18 7.16
N TYR A 83 -0.31 8.48 7.50
CA TYR A 83 -1.14 8.95 8.61
C TYR A 83 -2.03 10.10 8.16
N THR A 84 -3.04 10.43 8.96
CA THR A 84 -4.05 11.41 8.64
C THR A 84 -3.72 12.77 9.28
N THR A 85 -3.72 13.83 8.48
CA THR A 85 -3.49 15.20 8.94
C THR A 85 -4.72 16.10 8.82
N ARG A 86 -5.73 15.68 8.08
CA ARG A 86 -6.98 16.43 7.89
C ARG A 86 -8.16 15.50 7.71
N GLU A 87 -9.32 15.93 8.16
CA GLU A 87 -10.58 15.25 7.88
C GLU A 87 -11.12 15.64 6.51
N HIS A 88 -11.81 14.70 5.90
CA HIS A 88 -12.61 14.94 4.70
C HIS A 88 -13.76 13.92 4.67
N GLU A 89 -14.97 14.38 4.36
CA GLU A 89 -16.19 13.56 4.46
C GLU A 89 -16.18 12.24 3.68
N LYS A 90 -15.40 12.18 2.59
CA LYS A 90 -15.25 10.98 1.75
C LYS A 90 -14.13 10.05 2.16
N PHE A 91 -13.30 10.45 3.10
CA PHE A 91 -12.15 9.69 3.58
C PHE A 91 -12.26 9.49 5.09
N SER A 92 -12.83 8.37 5.50
CA SER A 92 -13.13 8.05 6.92
C SER A 92 -11.86 7.69 7.69
N GLN A 93 -10.97 8.66 7.90
CA GLN A 93 -9.72 8.49 8.65
C GLN A 93 -9.67 9.47 9.80
N THR A 94 -9.09 9.07 10.93
CA THR A 94 -8.97 9.88 12.14
C THR A 94 -7.68 10.69 12.12
N ILE A 95 -7.76 12.00 12.37
CA ILE A 95 -6.58 12.88 12.45
C ILE A 95 -5.60 12.38 13.51
N GLY A 96 -4.32 12.38 13.17
CA GLY A 96 -3.22 11.95 14.03
C GLY A 96 -2.99 10.45 14.07
N GLU A 97 -3.90 9.65 13.51
CA GLU A 97 -3.77 8.19 13.47
C GLU A 97 -3.18 7.71 12.15
N ARG A 98 -2.60 6.50 12.21
CA ARG A 98 -2.18 5.77 11.02
C ARG A 98 -3.42 5.46 10.16
N CYS A 99 -3.34 5.73 8.87
CA CYS A 99 -4.42 5.37 7.95
C CYS A 99 -4.66 3.86 7.94
N THR A 100 -5.92 3.45 7.91
CA THR A 100 -6.31 2.02 7.97
C THR A 100 -5.74 1.20 6.83
N PHE A 101 -5.54 1.81 5.67
CA PHE A 101 -4.95 1.18 4.48
C PHE A 101 -3.41 1.12 4.51
N SER A 102 -2.77 1.80 5.45
CA SER A 102 -1.30 1.78 5.56
C SER A 102 -0.82 0.48 6.15
N ASN A 103 -0.06 -0.27 5.38
CA ASN A 103 0.53 -1.51 5.82
C ASN A 103 1.43 -1.33 7.03
N ILE A 104 1.52 -2.38 7.83
CA ILE A 104 2.36 -2.45 9.03
C ILE A 104 3.37 -3.59 8.94
N GLY A 105 4.52 -3.34 9.55
CA GLY A 105 5.56 -4.35 9.71
C GLY A 105 5.48 -5.11 11.05
N PRO A 106 6.54 -5.76 11.39
CA PRO A 106 7.82 -5.83 10.67
C PRO A 106 7.73 -6.63 9.36
N THR A 107 8.80 -6.64 8.58
CA THR A 107 8.94 -7.63 7.49
C THR A 107 9.07 -9.03 8.07
N VAL A 108 8.82 -10.07 7.28
CA VAL A 108 8.94 -11.47 7.72
C VAL A 108 10.32 -11.82 8.27
N ASP A 109 11.36 -11.12 7.81
CA ASP A 109 12.74 -11.26 8.32
C ASP A 109 13.06 -10.30 9.48
N GLY A 110 12.05 -9.67 10.08
CA GLY A 110 12.13 -8.91 11.33
C GLY A 110 12.62 -7.47 11.20
N ARG A 111 12.78 -6.93 9.99
CA ARG A 111 13.20 -5.52 9.80
C ARG A 111 12.04 -4.56 10.03
N LEU A 112 12.34 -3.41 10.64
CA LEU A 112 11.36 -2.34 10.80
C LEU A 112 10.99 -1.76 9.43
N LYS A 113 9.73 -1.92 9.05
CA LYS A 113 9.11 -1.34 7.85
C LYS A 113 7.62 -1.05 8.12
N PRO A 114 7.04 0.03 7.61
CA PRO A 114 7.75 1.18 7.04
C PRO A 114 8.62 1.86 8.11
N GLN A 115 9.71 2.55 7.71
CA GLN A 115 10.59 3.27 8.64
C GLN A 115 10.02 4.62 9.05
N ILE A 116 9.21 5.23 8.20
CA ILE A 116 8.63 6.55 8.41
C ILE A 116 7.17 6.57 7.95
N ILE A 117 6.38 7.46 8.52
CA ILE A 117 5.03 7.77 8.05
C ILE A 117 4.94 9.24 7.65
N ALA A 118 4.09 9.52 6.67
CA ALA A 118 3.85 10.88 6.18
C ALA A 118 2.34 11.07 5.87
N PRO A 119 1.87 12.31 5.68
CA PRO A 119 0.48 12.55 5.34
C PRO A 119 0.03 11.78 4.09
N GLY A 120 -1.04 11.00 4.20
CA GLY A 120 -1.50 10.12 3.13
C GLY A 120 -3.01 10.06 2.95
N SER A 121 -3.79 10.80 3.76
CA SER A 121 -5.24 10.90 3.60
C SER A 121 -5.65 12.32 3.25
N ALA A 122 -6.62 12.44 2.35
CA ALA A 122 -7.16 13.69 1.83
C ALA A 122 -6.08 14.63 1.29
N ILE A 123 -5.14 14.09 0.54
CA ILE A 123 -4.02 14.84 -0.03
C ILE A 123 -4.45 15.48 -1.35
N VAL A 124 -4.29 16.80 -1.43
CA VAL A 124 -4.62 17.58 -2.63
C VAL A 124 -3.41 17.66 -3.53
N SER A 125 -3.61 17.38 -4.82
CA SER A 125 -2.59 17.54 -5.85
C SER A 125 -3.22 17.88 -7.19
N SER A 126 -2.38 18.31 -8.15
CA SER A 126 -2.79 18.54 -9.53
C SER A 126 -3.14 17.22 -10.21
N MET A 127 -4.14 17.27 -11.08
CA MET A 127 -4.61 16.14 -11.87
C MET A 127 -4.34 16.37 -13.36
N SER A 128 -4.16 15.29 -14.10
CA SER A 128 -4.03 15.36 -15.56
C SER A 128 -5.35 15.86 -16.18
N ASN A 129 -5.27 16.75 -17.16
CA ASN A 129 -6.43 17.19 -17.93
C ASN A 129 -7.08 16.06 -18.75
N SER A 130 -6.34 14.97 -18.98
CA SER A 130 -6.89 13.77 -19.63
C SER A 130 -7.66 12.86 -18.68
N PHE A 131 -7.61 13.15 -17.38
CA PHE A 131 -8.33 12.37 -16.38
C PHE A 131 -9.80 12.82 -16.34
N LYS A 132 -10.70 11.88 -16.61
CA LYS A 132 -12.14 12.14 -16.48
C LYS A 132 -12.61 11.69 -15.11
N VAL A 133 -13.11 12.63 -14.32
CA VAL A 133 -13.79 12.32 -13.06
C VAL A 133 -15.06 11.53 -13.36
N THR A 134 -15.15 10.33 -12.80
CA THR A 134 -16.37 9.51 -12.83
C THR A 134 -16.86 9.29 -11.41
N THR A 135 -18.12 8.90 -11.25
CA THR A 135 -18.71 8.61 -9.93
C THR A 135 -18.02 7.47 -9.17
N SER A 136 -17.24 6.64 -9.87
CA SER A 136 -16.46 5.52 -9.32
C SER A 136 -14.96 5.81 -9.20
N SER A 137 -14.50 7.03 -9.51
CA SER A 137 -13.09 7.37 -9.38
C SER A 137 -12.69 7.49 -7.90
N ALA A 138 -11.51 6.97 -7.55
CA ALA A 138 -10.88 7.16 -6.24
C ALA A 138 -10.49 8.63 -5.97
N PHE A 139 -10.73 9.48 -6.92
CA PHE A 139 -10.43 10.89 -6.93
C PHE A 139 -11.67 11.72 -6.58
N VAL A 140 -11.48 12.71 -5.73
CA VAL A 140 -12.50 13.73 -5.39
C VAL A 140 -12.00 15.07 -5.86
N GLU A 141 -12.77 15.73 -6.74
CA GLU A 141 -12.42 17.08 -7.18
C GLU A 141 -12.40 18.05 -5.98
N ALA A 142 -11.27 18.75 -5.82
CA ALA A 142 -11.12 19.82 -4.83
C ALA A 142 -11.44 21.18 -5.44
N GLN A 143 -10.88 21.46 -6.62
CA GLN A 143 -11.01 22.72 -7.33
C GLN A 143 -10.61 22.56 -8.80
N SER A 144 -11.15 23.43 -9.65
CA SER A 144 -10.64 23.61 -11.01
C SER A 144 -10.25 25.06 -11.26
N VAL A 145 -9.30 25.28 -12.16
CA VAL A 145 -8.78 26.59 -12.56
C VAL A 145 -8.73 26.67 -14.07
N GLN A 146 -9.18 27.79 -14.63
CA GLN A 146 -9.03 28.08 -16.05
C GLN A 146 -7.67 28.77 -16.31
N PHE A 147 -6.88 28.20 -17.21
CA PHE A 147 -5.61 28.78 -17.61
C PHE A 147 -5.33 28.48 -19.08
N ASN A 148 -5.00 29.49 -19.86
CA ASN A 148 -4.72 29.39 -21.30
C ASN A 148 -5.81 28.68 -22.13
N GLY A 149 -7.08 28.81 -21.74
CA GLY A 149 -8.21 28.19 -22.44
C GLY A 149 -8.52 26.75 -22.01
N ASP A 150 -7.70 26.16 -21.17
CA ASP A 150 -7.87 24.80 -20.61
C ASP A 150 -8.35 24.84 -19.17
N THR A 151 -9.06 23.77 -18.76
CA THR A 151 -9.45 23.55 -17.37
C THR A 151 -8.43 22.61 -16.71
N HIS A 152 -7.82 23.09 -15.63
CA HIS A 152 -6.88 22.34 -14.82
C HIS A 152 -7.54 21.95 -13.50
N TYR A 153 -7.40 20.68 -13.10
CA TYR A 153 -8.06 20.12 -11.94
C TYR A 153 -7.08 19.86 -10.81
N TYR A 154 -7.56 20.09 -9.59
CA TYR A 154 -6.94 19.63 -8.35
C TYR A 154 -7.89 18.68 -7.66
N GLY A 155 -7.35 17.66 -7.00
CA GLY A 155 -8.18 16.67 -6.36
C GLY A 155 -7.59 16.07 -5.12
N TYR A 156 -8.46 15.53 -4.29
CA TYR A 156 -8.11 14.76 -3.10
C TYR A 156 -7.91 13.30 -3.45
N MET A 157 -6.88 12.68 -2.89
CA MET A 157 -6.65 11.25 -2.94
C MET A 157 -6.15 10.72 -1.60
N ASP A 158 -6.41 9.45 -1.34
CA ASP A 158 -5.84 8.67 -0.25
C ASP A 158 -4.84 7.65 -0.77
N GLY A 159 -3.85 7.35 0.04
CA GLY A 159 -2.90 6.28 -0.23
C GLY A 159 -1.50 6.56 0.30
N THR A 160 -0.72 5.51 0.52
CA THR A 160 0.73 5.63 0.78
C THR A 160 1.47 6.18 -0.45
N SER A 161 0.86 6.08 -1.64
CA SER A 161 1.33 6.76 -2.85
C SER A 161 1.32 8.28 -2.74
N MET A 162 0.48 8.85 -1.85
CA MET A 162 0.44 10.28 -1.54
C MET A 162 1.42 10.64 -0.43
N SER A 163 1.73 9.72 0.48
CA SER A 163 2.73 9.90 1.54
C SER A 163 4.15 9.89 1.00
N THR A 164 4.44 9.00 0.07
CA THR A 164 5.79 8.81 -0.48
C THR A 164 6.39 10.08 -1.08
N PRO A 165 5.67 10.88 -1.89
CA PRO A 165 6.19 12.14 -2.44
C PRO A 165 6.57 13.18 -1.37
N TYR A 166 5.89 13.20 -0.23
CA TYR A 166 6.28 14.08 0.88
C TYR A 166 7.67 13.74 1.39
N VAL A 167 7.92 12.48 1.68
CA VAL A 167 9.23 12.00 2.13
C VAL A 167 10.28 12.21 1.04
N THR A 168 9.94 11.94 -0.20
CA THR A 168 10.84 12.18 -1.36
C THR A 168 11.24 13.66 -1.45
N GLY A 169 10.30 14.59 -1.25
CA GLY A 169 10.57 16.02 -1.24
C GLY A 169 11.52 16.42 -0.10
N VAL A 170 11.30 15.90 1.11
CA VAL A 170 12.21 16.13 2.25
C VAL A 170 13.60 15.59 1.95
N ILE A 171 13.70 14.37 1.45
CA ILE A 171 15.00 13.77 1.07
C ILE A 171 15.69 14.59 0.00
N ALA A 172 14.96 15.10 -0.98
CA ALA A 172 15.52 15.96 -2.02
C ALA A 172 16.17 17.23 -1.42
N THR A 173 15.54 17.87 -0.43
CA THR A 173 16.12 19.03 0.25
C THR A 173 17.33 18.66 1.11
N MET A 174 17.32 17.46 1.74
CA MET A 174 18.50 16.96 2.46
C MET A 174 19.68 16.73 1.51
N LEU A 175 19.43 16.14 0.34
CA LEU A 175 20.43 15.89 -0.68
C LEU A 175 20.93 17.19 -1.35
N GLU A 176 20.11 18.22 -1.44
CA GLU A 176 20.55 19.56 -1.87
C GLU A 176 21.62 20.13 -0.92
N HIS A 177 21.46 19.87 0.38
CA HIS A 177 22.42 20.30 1.39
C HIS A 177 23.65 19.37 1.44
N LYS A 178 23.45 18.06 1.37
CA LYS A 178 24.50 17.03 1.40
C LYS A 178 24.17 15.90 0.43
N TRP A 179 24.67 16.00 -0.80
CA TRP A 179 24.32 15.09 -1.90
C TRP A 179 24.82 13.65 -1.73
N GLU A 180 25.77 13.42 -0.83
CA GLU A 180 26.41 12.11 -0.61
C GLU A 180 25.66 11.24 0.40
N LEU A 181 24.51 11.71 0.96
CA LEU A 181 23.77 10.95 1.96
C LEU A 181 23.34 9.57 1.43
N THR A 182 23.63 8.56 2.21
CA THR A 182 23.11 7.20 2.00
C THR A 182 21.69 7.07 2.53
N PRO A 183 20.90 6.07 2.11
CA PRO A 183 19.57 5.84 2.66
C PRO A 183 19.56 5.64 4.18
N GLU A 184 20.61 5.09 4.73
CA GLU A 184 20.80 4.88 6.17
C GLU A 184 20.98 6.24 6.88
N GLU A 185 21.82 7.12 6.36
CA GLU A 185 22.07 8.47 6.91
C GLU A 185 20.86 9.42 6.75
N VAL A 186 19.98 9.15 5.80
CA VAL A 186 18.72 9.90 5.64
C VAL A 186 17.73 9.56 6.76
N LEU A 187 17.81 8.35 7.33
CA LEU A 187 16.89 7.87 8.35
C LEU A 187 17.36 8.16 9.79
N ASP A 188 18.63 8.54 9.97
CA ASP A 188 19.23 8.94 11.24
C ASP A 188 18.95 10.42 11.57
#